data_1f7d92df7254751c1583f745d0b214e7
#
_entry.id   1f7d92df7254751c1583f745d0b214e7
#
_cell.length_a   1.000
_cell.length_b   1.000
_cell.length_c   1.000
_cell.angle_alpha   90.00
_cell.angle_beta   90.00
_cell.angle_gamma   90.00
#
_symmetry.space_group_name_H-M   'P 1'
#
loop_
_entity.id
_entity.type
_entity.pdbx_description
1 polymer ?
#
loop_
_entity_poly.entity_id
_entity_poly.type
_entity_poly.pdbx_seq_one_letter_code
_entity_poly.pdbx_strand_id
1 'polypeptide(L)'
;MMNAYIIPTPRQRLIALGKALLPPFGGATIFLTARLYDRNAADLPLCKQLPWMWVVVVMATMVVASFAYLCGRSAFRIWRSGQYPAPGTSVLFRTRVHTGWWARTNAIAYAMISLLLAAFLVALLSMFVFPEGGMLNLGLRGCEP
;
A
#
# COMPACT_ATOMS: atom_id res chain seq x y z
N MET A 1 19.32 11.38 -31.06
CA MET A 1 18.97 10.99 -29.67
C MET A 1 18.95 9.47 -29.61
N MET A 2 19.87 8.84 -28.89
CA MET A 2 19.90 7.37 -28.75
C MET A 2 18.74 6.93 -27.84
N ASN A 3 17.83 6.13 -28.40
CA ASN A 3 16.74 5.53 -27.63
C ASN A 3 17.31 4.40 -26.77
N ALA A 4 17.56 4.65 -25.50
CA ALA A 4 17.97 3.62 -24.57
C ALA A 4 16.79 2.75 -24.18
N TYR A 5 16.94 1.42 -24.25
CA TYR A 5 15.95 0.43 -23.85
C TYR A 5 16.51 -0.45 -22.74
N ILE A 6 15.68 -0.76 -21.76
CA ILE A 6 15.98 -1.76 -20.74
C ILE A 6 15.41 -3.09 -21.20
N ILE A 7 16.28 -4.08 -21.41
CA ILE A 7 15.90 -5.46 -21.74
C ILE A 7 16.00 -6.27 -20.44
N PRO A 8 14.86 -6.73 -19.88
CA PRO A 8 14.88 -7.43 -18.60
C PRO A 8 15.43 -8.85 -18.72
N THR A 9 16.26 -9.24 -17.77
CA THR A 9 16.67 -10.63 -17.59
C THR A 9 15.51 -11.46 -17.01
N PRO A 10 15.52 -12.82 -17.15
CA PRO A 10 14.47 -13.67 -16.59
C PRO A 10 14.24 -13.45 -15.08
N ARG A 11 15.32 -13.27 -14.31
CA ARG A 11 15.27 -12.96 -12.87
C ARG A 11 14.59 -11.61 -12.60
N GLN A 12 14.89 -10.59 -13.42
CA GLN A 12 14.25 -9.27 -13.27
C GLN A 12 12.76 -9.31 -13.60
N ARG A 13 12.34 -10.12 -14.57
CA ARG A 13 10.93 -10.34 -14.89
C ARG A 13 10.19 -10.99 -13.72
N LEU A 14 10.77 -11.99 -13.07
CA LEU A 14 10.17 -12.64 -11.92
C LEU A 14 9.97 -11.67 -10.75
N ILE A 15 10.98 -10.84 -10.45
CA ILE A 15 10.90 -9.80 -9.42
C ILE A 15 9.85 -8.74 -9.79
N ALA A 16 9.77 -8.34 -11.05
CA ALA A 16 8.79 -7.37 -11.53
C ALA A 16 7.37 -7.93 -11.44
N LEU A 17 7.18 -9.22 -11.78
CA LEU A 17 5.91 -9.91 -11.66
C LEU A 17 5.46 -9.97 -10.19
N GLY A 18 6.36 -10.35 -9.28
CA GLY A 18 6.06 -10.34 -7.84
C GLY A 18 5.60 -8.97 -7.33
N LYS A 19 6.27 -7.89 -7.76
CA LYS A 19 5.85 -6.52 -7.42
C LYS A 19 4.50 -6.13 -8.03
N ALA A 20 4.21 -6.57 -9.27
CA ALA A 20 2.94 -6.28 -9.93
C ALA A 20 1.77 -7.04 -9.30
N LEU A 21 2.03 -8.20 -8.71
CA LEU A 21 1.02 -9.02 -8.03
C LEU A 21 0.74 -8.53 -6.59
N LEU A 22 1.61 -7.73 -6.00
CA LEU A 22 1.46 -7.22 -4.63
C LEU A 22 0.13 -6.44 -4.43
N PRO A 23 -0.31 -5.52 -5.33
CA PRO A 23 -1.60 -4.85 -5.22
C PRO A 23 -2.81 -5.79 -5.19
N PRO A 24 -2.99 -6.67 -6.17
CA PRO A 24 -4.15 -7.56 -6.17
C PRO A 24 -4.13 -8.54 -4.98
N PHE A 25 -2.96 -9.05 -4.57
CA PHE A 25 -2.87 -9.86 -3.38
C PHE A 25 -3.21 -9.09 -2.11
N GLY A 26 -2.71 -7.86 -1.96
CA GLY A 26 -3.08 -6.99 -0.83
C GLY A 26 -4.58 -6.72 -0.78
N GLY A 27 -5.18 -6.39 -1.91
CA GLY A 27 -6.65 -6.20 -2.03
C GLY A 27 -7.43 -7.47 -1.69
N ALA A 28 -6.99 -8.62 -2.21
CA ALA A 28 -7.60 -9.91 -1.92
C ALA A 28 -7.52 -10.26 -0.42
N THR A 29 -6.38 -9.98 0.22
CA THR A 29 -6.21 -10.22 1.65
C THR A 29 -7.17 -9.39 2.49
N ILE A 30 -7.31 -8.09 2.19
CA ILE A 30 -8.27 -7.21 2.87
C ILE A 30 -9.70 -7.70 2.64
N PHE A 31 -10.04 -8.05 1.41
CA PHE A 31 -11.36 -8.58 1.07
C PHE A 31 -11.69 -9.87 1.83
N LEU A 32 -10.75 -10.81 1.88
CA LEU A 32 -10.93 -12.08 2.59
C LEU A 32 -11.06 -11.87 4.10
N THR A 33 -10.26 -10.98 4.69
CA THR A 33 -10.39 -10.67 6.13
C THR A 33 -11.72 -10.00 6.46
N ALA A 34 -12.21 -9.09 5.60
CA ALA A 34 -13.53 -8.50 5.76
C ALA A 34 -14.66 -9.56 5.65
N ARG A 35 -14.56 -10.48 4.69
CA ARG A 35 -15.52 -11.60 4.56
C ARG A 35 -15.49 -12.55 5.74
N LEU A 36 -14.31 -12.83 6.30
CA LEU A 36 -14.18 -13.64 7.50
C LEU A 36 -14.81 -12.95 8.71
N TYR A 37 -14.66 -11.64 8.81
CA TYR A 37 -15.31 -10.83 9.82
C TYR A 37 -16.84 -10.94 9.68
N ASP A 38 -17.41 -10.70 8.51
CA ASP A 38 -18.85 -10.78 8.25
C ASP A 38 -19.42 -12.13 8.65
N ARG A 39 -18.72 -13.22 8.33
CA ARG A 39 -19.20 -14.59 8.61
C ARG A 39 -19.12 -14.99 10.08
N ASN A 40 -18.14 -14.51 10.80
CA ASN A 40 -17.82 -15.04 12.13
C ASN A 40 -18.07 -14.05 13.27
N ALA A 41 -18.21 -12.78 12.97
CA ALA A 41 -18.23 -11.75 14.00
C ALA A 41 -19.35 -10.71 13.85
N ALA A 42 -19.98 -10.57 12.69
CA ALA A 42 -20.97 -9.50 12.48
C ALA A 42 -22.18 -9.59 13.43
N ASP A 43 -22.61 -10.80 13.77
CA ASP A 43 -23.77 -11.04 14.65
C ASP A 43 -23.39 -11.16 16.15
N LEU A 44 -22.09 -11.04 16.48
CA LEU A 44 -21.65 -11.13 17.86
C LEU A 44 -21.86 -9.80 18.60
N PRO A 45 -22.01 -9.82 19.95
CA PRO A 45 -21.98 -8.58 20.73
C PRO A 45 -20.66 -7.84 20.56
N LEU A 46 -20.72 -6.52 20.65
CA LEU A 46 -19.61 -5.60 20.29
C LEU A 46 -18.26 -6.01 20.92
N CYS A 47 -18.29 -6.47 22.15
CA CYS A 47 -17.09 -6.92 22.88
C CYS A 47 -16.39 -8.14 22.27
N LYS A 48 -17.15 -9.01 21.62
CA LYS A 48 -16.61 -10.18 20.91
C LYS A 48 -16.19 -9.85 19.47
N GLN A 49 -16.69 -8.74 18.91
CA GLN A 49 -16.28 -8.26 17.59
C GLN A 49 -14.91 -7.55 17.62
N LEU A 50 -14.55 -6.92 18.75
CA LEU A 50 -13.32 -6.10 18.88
C LEU A 50 -12.05 -6.79 18.35
N PRO A 51 -11.70 -8.02 18.76
CA PRO A 51 -10.47 -8.67 18.29
C PRO A 51 -10.47 -8.89 16.76
N TRP A 52 -11.63 -9.18 16.17
CA TRP A 52 -11.77 -9.32 14.73
C TRP A 52 -11.58 -8.00 13.98
N MET A 53 -12.13 -6.91 14.52
CA MET A 53 -11.93 -5.57 13.97
C MET A 53 -10.45 -5.17 14.00
N TRP A 54 -9.74 -5.49 15.09
CA TRP A 54 -8.30 -5.28 15.18
C TRP A 54 -7.52 -6.00 14.09
N VAL A 55 -7.83 -7.26 13.83
CA VAL A 55 -7.19 -8.03 12.76
C VAL A 55 -7.38 -7.35 11.41
N VAL A 56 -8.59 -6.92 11.08
CA VAL A 56 -8.89 -6.24 9.81
C VAL A 56 -8.11 -4.92 9.71
N VAL A 57 -8.09 -4.10 10.76
CA VAL A 57 -7.38 -2.82 10.79
C VAL A 57 -5.87 -3.02 10.66
N VAL A 58 -5.28 -3.97 11.39
CA VAL A 58 -3.84 -4.26 11.31
C VAL A 58 -3.46 -4.73 9.90
N MET A 59 -4.23 -5.64 9.32
CA MET A 59 -3.98 -6.12 7.95
C MET A 59 -4.08 -5.00 6.92
N ALA A 60 -5.14 -4.17 7.00
CA ALA A 60 -5.30 -3.01 6.12
C ALA A 60 -4.14 -2.02 6.27
N THR A 61 -3.74 -1.72 7.52
CA THR A 61 -2.62 -0.84 7.83
C THR A 61 -1.31 -1.32 7.22
N MET A 62 -0.99 -2.62 7.38
CA MET A 62 0.22 -3.22 6.82
C MET A 62 0.25 -3.15 5.29
N VAL A 63 -0.86 -3.42 4.63
CA VAL A 63 -0.98 -3.33 3.17
C VAL A 63 -0.78 -1.89 2.70
N VAL A 64 -1.52 -0.94 3.27
CA VAL A 64 -1.43 0.48 2.88
C VAL A 64 -0.03 1.06 3.15
N ALA A 65 0.57 0.76 4.30
CA ALA A 65 1.92 1.20 4.65
C ALA A 65 2.97 0.66 3.65
N SER A 66 2.86 -0.63 3.28
CA SER A 66 3.75 -1.24 2.30
C SER A 66 3.66 -0.55 0.94
N PHE A 67 2.44 -0.21 0.49
CA PHE A 67 2.21 0.52 -0.75
C PHE A 67 2.77 1.94 -0.71
N ALA A 68 2.48 2.69 0.36
CA ALA A 68 2.99 4.04 0.55
C ALA A 68 4.52 4.05 0.49
N TYR A 69 5.17 3.09 1.17
CA TYR A 69 6.63 2.94 1.14
C TYR A 69 7.17 2.64 -0.26
N LEU A 70 6.56 1.70 -0.98
CA LEU A 70 7.00 1.31 -2.33
C LEU A 70 6.85 2.48 -3.32
N CYS A 71 5.74 3.21 -3.26
CA CYS A 71 5.52 4.40 -4.09
C CYS A 71 6.53 5.51 -3.75
N GLY A 72 6.71 5.82 -2.47
CA GLY A 72 7.67 6.83 -2.02
C GLY A 72 9.11 6.50 -2.41
N ARG A 73 9.53 5.24 -2.22
CA ARG A 73 10.85 4.77 -2.66
C ARG A 73 11.02 4.88 -4.18
N SER A 74 9.97 4.57 -4.94
CA SER A 74 10.01 4.68 -6.41
C SER A 74 10.10 6.15 -6.84
N ALA A 75 9.31 7.03 -6.24
CA ALA A 75 9.37 8.48 -6.48
C ALA A 75 10.77 9.04 -6.23
N PHE A 76 11.36 8.71 -5.07
CA PHE A 76 12.70 9.17 -4.70
C PHE A 76 13.78 8.68 -5.68
N ARG A 77 13.73 7.41 -6.10
CA ARG A 77 14.69 6.85 -7.06
C ARG A 77 14.59 7.50 -8.43
N ILE A 78 13.37 7.71 -8.95
CA ILE A 78 13.13 8.38 -10.23
C ILE A 78 13.59 9.84 -10.16
N TRP A 79 13.26 10.54 -9.07
CA TRP A 79 13.68 11.92 -8.86
C TRP A 79 15.21 12.07 -8.86
N ARG A 80 15.89 11.21 -8.09
CA ARG A 80 17.36 11.24 -7.98
C ARG A 80 18.08 10.86 -9.27
N SER A 81 17.52 9.92 -10.06
CA SER A 81 18.13 9.46 -11.31
C SER A 81 17.77 10.33 -12.51
N GLY A 82 16.70 11.13 -12.44
CA GLY A 82 16.19 11.94 -13.56
C GLY A 82 15.68 11.12 -14.75
N GLN A 83 15.48 9.80 -14.57
CA GLN A 83 15.03 8.90 -15.64
C GLN A 83 13.97 7.90 -15.13
N TYR A 84 13.06 7.55 -16.04
CA TYR A 84 11.99 6.58 -15.79
C TYR A 84 12.01 5.49 -16.86
N PRO A 85 12.05 4.20 -16.49
CA PRO A 85 12.22 3.67 -15.13
C PRO A 85 13.57 4.00 -14.51
N ALA A 86 13.65 4.09 -13.18
CA ALA A 86 14.89 4.35 -12.48
C ALA A 86 15.90 3.23 -12.70
N PRO A 87 17.25 3.51 -12.71
CA PRO A 87 18.27 2.50 -12.90
C PRO A 87 18.14 1.35 -11.91
N GLY A 88 18.32 0.12 -12.39
CA GLY A 88 18.18 -1.09 -11.56
C GLY A 88 16.74 -1.41 -11.16
N THR A 89 15.73 -0.77 -11.78
CA THR A 89 14.34 -1.17 -11.61
C THR A 89 14.05 -2.41 -12.45
N SER A 90 13.44 -3.43 -11.83
CA SER A 90 12.97 -4.61 -12.54
C SER A 90 11.74 -4.25 -13.38
N VAL A 91 11.78 -4.50 -14.68
CA VAL A 91 10.68 -4.30 -15.63
C VAL A 91 10.25 -5.62 -16.23
N LEU A 92 8.93 -5.77 -16.51
CA LEU A 92 8.37 -6.99 -17.09
C LEU A 92 8.67 -7.12 -18.58
N PHE A 93 8.61 -5.99 -19.29
CA PHE A 93 8.76 -5.93 -20.75
C PHE A 93 9.90 -5.00 -21.12
N ARG A 94 10.33 -5.09 -22.40
CA ARG A 94 11.26 -4.11 -22.97
C ARG A 94 10.67 -2.73 -22.83
N THR A 95 11.30 -1.87 -22.02
CA THR A 95 10.79 -0.55 -21.69
C THR A 95 11.76 0.52 -22.15
N ARG A 96 11.22 1.56 -22.80
CA ARG A 96 12.00 2.74 -23.22
C ARG A 96 12.30 3.60 -22.00
N VAL A 97 13.53 4.05 -21.89
CA VAL A 97 13.95 4.98 -20.84
C VAL A 97 13.54 6.39 -21.24
N HIS A 98 12.73 7.02 -20.43
CA HIS A 98 12.32 8.40 -20.55
C HIS A 98 13.11 9.27 -19.57
N THR A 99 13.63 10.41 -20.06
CA THR A 99 14.39 11.39 -19.26
C THR A 99 13.68 12.75 -19.26
N GLY A 100 14.16 13.67 -18.42
CA GLY A 100 13.66 15.04 -18.39
C GLY A 100 12.26 15.16 -17.78
N TRP A 101 11.37 15.90 -18.46
CA TRP A 101 10.05 16.23 -17.96
C TRP A 101 9.20 14.98 -17.63
N TRP A 102 9.18 13.98 -18.49
CA TRP A 102 8.44 12.73 -18.27
C TRP A 102 8.87 11.97 -17.00
N ALA A 103 10.16 11.92 -16.73
CA ALA A 103 10.66 11.28 -15.51
C ALA A 103 10.22 12.06 -14.27
N ARG A 104 10.28 13.40 -14.31
CA ARG A 104 9.85 14.26 -13.19
C ARG A 104 8.34 14.15 -12.92
N THR A 105 7.51 14.15 -13.96
CA THR A 105 6.05 13.99 -13.83
C THR A 105 5.70 12.65 -13.17
N ASN A 106 6.33 11.56 -13.60
CA ASN A 106 6.13 10.26 -12.96
C ASN A 106 6.61 10.24 -11.50
N ALA A 107 7.75 10.87 -11.19
CA ALA A 107 8.22 10.97 -9.81
C ALA A 107 7.22 11.73 -8.93
N ILE A 108 6.67 12.86 -9.40
CA ILE A 108 5.63 13.62 -8.70
C ILE A 108 4.37 12.77 -8.52
N ALA A 109 3.91 12.07 -9.56
CA ALA A 109 2.74 11.20 -9.46
C ALA A 109 2.91 10.11 -8.38
N TYR A 110 4.05 9.43 -8.35
CA TYR A 110 4.35 8.44 -7.30
C TYR A 110 4.46 9.06 -5.91
N ALA A 111 5.02 10.27 -5.80
CA ALA A 111 5.10 11.00 -4.53
C ALA A 111 3.71 11.39 -4.03
N MET A 112 2.84 11.89 -4.90
CA MET A 112 1.46 12.24 -4.55
C MET A 112 0.66 11.02 -4.10
N ILE A 113 0.78 9.88 -4.80
CA ILE A 113 0.14 8.62 -4.38
C ILE A 113 0.66 8.20 -2.99
N SER A 114 1.97 8.26 -2.76
CA SER A 114 2.56 7.93 -1.46
C SER A 114 2.05 8.82 -0.33
N LEU A 115 1.93 10.14 -0.57
CA LEU A 115 1.39 11.11 0.39
C LEU A 115 -0.09 10.87 0.69
N LEU A 116 -0.90 10.60 -0.33
CA LEU A 116 -2.33 10.28 -0.16
C LEU A 116 -2.52 9.00 0.66
N LEU A 117 -1.73 7.95 0.39
CA LEU A 117 -1.76 6.71 1.16
C LEU A 117 -1.30 6.94 2.60
N ALA A 118 -0.28 7.76 2.83
CA ALA A 118 0.19 8.11 4.16
C ALA A 118 -0.88 8.92 4.94
N ALA A 119 -1.53 9.89 4.30
CA ALA A 119 -2.63 10.64 4.89
C ALA A 119 -3.82 9.73 5.25
N PHE A 120 -4.18 8.82 4.34
CA PHE A 120 -5.20 7.81 4.60
C PHE A 120 -4.83 6.91 5.79
N LEU A 121 -3.57 6.50 5.88
CA LEU A 121 -3.07 5.70 7.00
C LEU A 121 -3.19 6.44 8.33
N VAL A 122 -2.80 7.71 8.36
CA VAL A 122 -2.95 8.56 9.55
C VAL A 122 -4.42 8.70 9.94
N ALA A 123 -5.30 8.96 8.97
CA ALA A 123 -6.75 9.06 9.22
C ALA A 123 -7.33 7.75 9.77
N LEU A 124 -6.93 6.61 9.19
CA LEU A 124 -7.34 5.29 9.65
C LEU A 124 -6.87 5.01 11.08
N LEU A 125 -5.61 5.28 11.38
CA LEU A 125 -5.05 5.12 12.73
C LEU A 125 -5.70 6.09 13.72
N SER A 126 -6.00 7.34 13.32
CA SER A 126 -6.67 8.31 14.20
C SER A 126 -8.08 7.85 14.60
N MET A 127 -8.82 7.23 13.68
CA MET A 127 -10.15 6.70 13.97
C MET A 127 -10.14 5.54 14.96
N PHE A 128 -9.09 4.72 14.95
CA PHE A 128 -9.05 3.48 15.73
C PHE A 128 -8.21 3.56 17.01
N VAL A 129 -7.17 4.40 17.06
CA VAL A 129 -6.14 4.39 18.11
C VAL A 129 -6.27 5.58 19.08
N PHE A 130 -6.78 6.75 18.62
CA PHE A 130 -6.82 7.91 19.51
C PHE A 130 -7.97 7.86 20.53
N PRO A 131 -7.67 8.14 21.82
CA PRO A 131 -8.53 7.81 22.96
C PRO A 131 -9.84 8.61 23.06
N GLU A 132 -9.93 9.80 22.51
CA GLU A 132 -11.08 10.71 22.80
C GLU A 132 -12.27 10.58 21.86
N GLY A 133 -12.20 9.74 20.83
CA GLY A 133 -13.26 9.54 19.84
C GLY A 133 -13.17 8.24 19.06
N GLY A 134 -12.19 7.39 19.35
CA GLY A 134 -11.98 6.16 18.59
C GLY A 134 -13.02 5.09 18.91
N MET A 135 -13.53 4.43 17.88
CA MET A 135 -14.48 3.30 18.01
C MET A 135 -13.99 2.22 18.98
N LEU A 136 -12.68 2.06 19.15
CA LEU A 136 -12.05 1.13 20.07
C LEU A 136 -12.25 1.49 21.54
N ASN A 137 -12.20 2.78 21.89
CA ASN A 137 -12.43 3.21 23.27
C ASN A 137 -13.92 3.15 23.66
N LEU A 138 -14.83 3.41 22.71
CA LEU A 138 -16.26 3.23 22.94
C LEU A 138 -16.60 1.76 23.21
N GLY A 139 -15.92 0.83 22.52
CA GLY A 139 -16.11 -0.62 22.72
C GLY A 139 -15.48 -1.12 24.04
N LEU A 140 -14.31 -0.64 24.43
CA LEU A 140 -13.62 -1.05 25.66
C LEU A 140 -14.36 -0.57 26.91
N ARG A 141 -14.92 0.64 26.90
CA ARG A 141 -15.71 1.16 28.04
C ARG A 141 -17.03 0.45 28.25
N GLY A 142 -17.58 -0.18 27.21
CA GLY A 142 -18.83 -0.97 27.30
C GLY A 142 -18.62 -2.45 27.58
N CYS A 143 -17.38 -2.92 27.65
CA CYS A 143 -17.01 -4.33 27.81
C CYS A 143 -16.38 -4.64 29.19
N GLU A 144 -16.33 -3.68 30.10
CA GLU A 144 -15.98 -4.00 31.49
C GLU A 144 -17.09 -4.86 32.12
N PRO A 145 -16.74 -5.98 32.77
CA PRO A 145 -17.68 -6.88 33.42
C PRO A 145 -18.38 -6.23 34.63
#